data_2e97458e0cd8eabb068e5a354282d1fc
#
_entry.id   2e97458e0cd8eabb068e5a354282d1fc
#
_cell.length_a   1.000
_cell.length_b   1.000
_cell.length_c   1.000
_cell.angle_alpha   90.00
_cell.angle_beta   90.00
_cell.angle_gamma   90.00
#
_symmetry.space_group_name_H-M   'P 1'
#
loop_
_entity.id
_entity.type
_entity.pdbx_description
1 polymer ?
#
loop_
_entity_poly.entity_id
_entity_poly.type
_entity_poly.pdbx_seq_one_letter_code
_entity_poly.pdbx_strand_id
1 'polypeptide(L)'
;VRLTSRDASLTNQDLSMSDRSLRATATTAAAAAAVVFAGPALAQSTIDKMKQFKVATTDLNIPTVQQGGPNAEAIRNNLKKIKLPEGFRIDLFAIVPDARHMAVGPSTNMLFVGTRKTTVWAVTDRNSDNVADEVKSFAPSLGFKVPNGVCWTKDGFLIVVEHNRVLNFPAAEFFYEGPDVAVIEVAGQGKLIPPEEESFNHGARTCRVGDDGKLYITLGQPFNVQGKDKVAMYEQIGIGGMVRMNPFDGSGREVVAKGVRNSVGMDINPKDKTVWFTDNQTDGMGDDTPPGELNRITKPGGGGEHFGYPYIHGNNVQIAGTAAAPDLKDMKPPAAWTKPQVEFPAHQAQLGMTFYNGKQFPAKYQGGIFVAAHGSWNRTKASGGLIDFVSLKADGSADKHEVFAEGFLDPETGSYRGRPVDVAVWKDGSILVSDDYAGAIYRISYRP
;
A
#
# COMPACT_ATOMS: atom_id res chain seq x y z
N VAL A 1 31.48 54.04 -2.77
CA VAL A 1 32.46 54.30 -3.82
C VAL A 1 31.96 53.49 -5.02
N ARG A 2 31.22 54.01 -5.94
CA ARG A 2 31.41 54.63 -7.26
C ARG A 2 32.66 54.07 -8.00
N LEU A 3 32.62 53.65 -9.24
CA LEU A 3 32.16 54.08 -10.57
C LEU A 3 32.70 53.03 -11.54
N THR A 4 32.26 52.73 -12.71
CA THR A 4 31.57 53.14 -13.89
C THR A 4 31.90 52.22 -15.07
N SER A 5 30.96 51.81 -15.82
CA SER A 5 30.64 51.85 -17.24
C SER A 5 31.72 52.11 -18.32
N ARG A 6 31.54 51.40 -19.48
CA ARG A 6 31.51 51.83 -20.88
C ARG A 6 31.63 50.64 -21.80
N ASP A 7 30.67 50.30 -22.58
CA ASP A 7 30.22 50.70 -23.93
C ASP A 7 31.30 50.82 -25.01
N ALA A 8 31.09 50.12 -26.13
CA ALA A 8 31.23 50.51 -27.55
C ALA A 8 31.24 49.21 -28.40
N SER A 9 30.29 48.84 -29.20
CA SER A 9 29.64 49.32 -30.43
C SER A 9 30.53 49.47 -31.67
N LEU A 10 29.96 49.05 -32.79
CA LEU A 10 30.23 49.36 -34.21
C LEU A 10 31.28 48.43 -34.92
N THR A 11 31.14 48.01 -36.18
CA THR A 11 30.23 48.30 -37.32
C THR A 11 30.48 47.27 -38.43
N ASN A 12 29.45 47.09 -39.26
CA ASN A 12 29.46 46.47 -40.60
C ASN A 12 30.49 47.12 -41.55
N GLN A 13 30.99 46.33 -42.48
CA GLN A 13 31.07 46.81 -43.89
C GLN A 13 31.20 45.65 -44.88
N ASP A 14 30.34 45.72 -45.91
CA ASP A 14 30.31 45.04 -47.15
C ASP A 14 31.55 45.24 -48.01
N LEU A 15 31.80 44.33 -48.97
CA LEU A 15 32.21 44.58 -50.37
C LEU A 15 32.28 43.21 -51.12
N SER A 16 31.38 42.96 -51.94
CA SER A 16 31.12 42.92 -53.39
C SER A 16 32.15 42.21 -54.28
N MET A 17 31.59 41.26 -55.05
CA MET A 17 31.78 40.85 -56.43
C MET A 17 33.21 40.65 -57.05
N SER A 18 33.40 39.46 -57.57
CA SER A 18 33.72 39.34 -58.99
C SER A 18 33.53 37.92 -59.51
N ASP A 19 32.87 37.87 -60.65
CA ASP A 19 32.55 36.80 -61.51
C ASP A 19 33.84 36.13 -62.17
N ARG A 20 33.87 34.82 -62.20
CA ARG A 20 34.50 34.11 -63.31
C ARG A 20 33.97 32.71 -63.50
N SER A 21 33.24 32.51 -64.58
CA SER A 21 32.79 31.30 -65.15
C SER A 21 33.94 30.33 -65.51
N LEU A 22 33.81 29.08 -65.13
CA LEU A 22 34.41 27.97 -65.83
C LEU A 22 33.49 26.74 -65.78
N ARG A 23 33.06 26.36 -66.93
CA ARG A 23 32.31 25.12 -67.22
C ARG A 23 33.15 23.91 -66.86
N ALA A 24 32.58 22.99 -66.09
CA ALA A 24 33.02 21.61 -66.01
C ALA A 24 31.81 20.71 -65.83
N THR A 25 31.75 19.79 -66.74
CA THR A 25 30.81 18.74 -67.05
C THR A 25 30.23 17.98 -65.80
N ALA A 26 28.91 17.83 -65.85
CA ALA A 26 28.15 16.98 -64.95
C ALA A 26 28.52 15.50 -65.17
N THR A 27 28.92 14.84 -64.10
CA THR A 27 28.81 13.40 -63.90
C THR A 27 27.95 13.14 -62.67
N THR A 28 26.71 12.86 -62.96
CA THR A 28 25.76 12.39 -61.96
C THR A 28 26.15 11.01 -61.43
N ALA A 29 26.86 10.92 -60.33
CA ALA A 29 26.96 9.68 -59.59
C ALA A 29 25.76 9.65 -58.59
N ALA A 30 24.76 8.85 -58.94
CA ALA A 30 23.67 8.51 -58.00
C ALA A 30 24.25 7.65 -56.87
N ALA A 31 24.57 8.27 -55.77
CA ALA A 31 24.82 7.54 -54.51
C ALA A 31 23.46 7.05 -53.97
N ALA A 32 23.09 5.83 -54.30
CA ALA A 32 22.03 5.12 -53.63
C ALA A 32 22.46 4.90 -52.17
N ALA A 33 21.95 5.71 -51.24
CA ALA A 33 22.08 5.45 -49.82
C ALA A 33 21.29 4.16 -49.51
N ALA A 34 21.98 3.05 -49.43
CA ALA A 34 21.46 1.83 -48.84
C ALA A 34 21.26 2.08 -47.36
N VAL A 35 20.03 2.44 -46.96
CA VAL A 35 19.60 2.35 -45.59
C VAL A 35 19.51 0.86 -45.24
N VAL A 36 20.62 0.33 -44.73
CA VAL A 36 20.66 -1.01 -44.18
C VAL A 36 19.82 -0.97 -42.91
N PHE A 37 18.62 -1.53 -42.94
CA PHE A 37 17.86 -1.86 -41.77
C PHE A 37 18.65 -2.89 -40.94
N ALA A 38 19.50 -2.44 -40.03
CA ALA A 38 20.25 -3.29 -39.09
C ALA A 38 19.37 -3.90 -37.99
N GLY A 39 18.07 -3.59 -37.95
CA GLY A 39 17.15 -4.02 -36.95
C GLY A 39 17.03 -5.55 -36.75
N PRO A 40 16.79 -6.36 -37.81
CA PRO A 40 16.65 -7.80 -37.63
C PRO A 40 17.95 -8.51 -37.26
N ALA A 41 19.09 -8.06 -37.77
CA ALA A 41 20.39 -8.69 -37.49
C ALA A 41 20.88 -8.44 -36.06
N LEU A 42 20.60 -7.25 -35.48
CA LEU A 42 20.92 -6.93 -34.08
C LEU A 42 19.99 -7.70 -33.12
N ALA A 43 18.69 -7.80 -33.44
CA ALA A 43 17.74 -8.60 -32.68
C ALA A 43 18.12 -10.08 -32.67
N GLN A 44 18.50 -10.65 -33.83
CA GLN A 44 18.94 -12.03 -33.92
C GLN A 44 20.23 -12.29 -33.12
N SER A 45 21.20 -11.39 -33.16
CA SER A 45 22.45 -11.53 -32.40
C SER A 45 22.21 -11.42 -30.89
N THR A 46 21.21 -10.63 -30.44
CA THR A 46 20.81 -10.53 -29.05
C THR A 46 20.12 -11.81 -28.57
N ILE A 47 19.22 -12.37 -29.40
CA ILE A 47 18.58 -13.65 -29.10
C ILE A 47 19.61 -14.78 -29.00
N ASP A 48 20.59 -14.83 -29.92
CA ASP A 48 21.66 -15.85 -29.90
C ASP A 48 22.58 -15.69 -28.70
N LYS A 49 22.83 -14.48 -28.24
CA LYS A 49 23.52 -14.22 -26.97
C LYS A 49 22.70 -14.65 -25.78
N MET A 50 21.38 -14.41 -25.79
CA MET A 50 20.48 -14.87 -24.74
C MET A 50 20.42 -16.40 -24.62
N LYS A 51 20.50 -17.14 -25.72
CA LYS A 51 20.62 -18.62 -25.74
C LYS A 51 21.89 -19.14 -25.05
N GLN A 52 22.91 -18.31 -24.94
CA GLN A 52 24.19 -18.64 -24.27
C GLN A 52 24.13 -18.36 -22.76
N PHE A 53 23.13 -17.63 -22.28
CA PHE A 53 22.91 -17.49 -20.85
C PHE A 53 22.52 -18.86 -20.27
N LYS A 54 23.43 -19.50 -19.63
CA LYS A 54 23.10 -20.56 -18.67
C LYS A 54 22.34 -19.86 -17.56
N VAL A 55 21.04 -20.16 -17.43
CA VAL A 55 20.30 -19.82 -16.24
C VAL A 55 21.12 -20.41 -15.09
N ALA A 56 21.60 -19.59 -14.19
CA ALA A 56 22.19 -20.06 -12.96
C ALA A 56 21.03 -20.77 -12.23
N THR A 57 21.00 -22.08 -12.34
CA THR A 57 20.15 -22.92 -11.51
C THR A 57 20.73 -22.81 -10.12
N THR A 58 20.18 -21.93 -9.31
CA THR A 58 20.48 -21.97 -7.88
C THR A 58 19.81 -23.23 -7.36
N ASP A 59 20.57 -24.08 -6.69
CA ASP A 59 20.05 -25.24 -5.94
C ASP A 59 19.23 -24.80 -4.71
N LEU A 60 18.89 -23.54 -4.61
CA LEU A 60 18.12 -22.99 -3.51
C LEU A 60 16.66 -23.44 -3.63
N ASN A 61 16.33 -24.48 -2.89
CA ASN A 61 14.94 -24.91 -2.73
C ASN A 61 14.21 -23.92 -1.82
N ILE A 62 13.39 -23.06 -2.40
CA ILE A 62 12.52 -22.18 -1.62
C ILE A 62 11.34 -23.00 -1.10
N PRO A 63 11.19 -23.17 0.22
CA PRO A 63 10.13 -23.99 0.77
C PRO A 63 8.76 -23.38 0.48
N THR A 64 7.81 -24.26 0.15
CA THR A 64 6.39 -23.90 0.00
C THR A 64 5.64 -24.16 1.30
N VAL A 65 4.56 -23.40 1.51
CA VAL A 65 3.64 -23.61 2.63
C VAL A 65 2.64 -24.69 2.27
N GLN A 66 2.51 -25.71 3.12
CA GLN A 66 1.52 -26.79 2.91
C GLN A 66 0.10 -26.24 2.96
N GLN A 67 -0.70 -26.49 1.91
CA GLN A 67 -2.06 -25.96 1.76
C GLN A 67 -3.16 -26.90 2.29
N GLY A 68 -2.82 -28.06 2.79
CA GLY A 68 -3.74 -29.08 3.31
C GLY A 68 -3.42 -29.51 4.74
N GLY A 69 -4.10 -30.58 5.18
CA GLY A 69 -3.87 -31.20 6.47
C GLY A 69 -4.68 -30.61 7.64
N PRO A 70 -4.34 -30.98 8.89
CA PRO A 70 -5.15 -30.65 10.07
C PRO A 70 -5.37 -29.15 10.27
N ASN A 71 -4.38 -28.29 9.93
CA ASN A 71 -4.50 -26.85 10.06
C ASN A 71 -5.56 -26.28 9.09
N ALA A 72 -5.55 -26.73 7.83
CA ALA A 72 -6.58 -26.34 6.86
C ALA A 72 -7.99 -26.76 7.30
N GLU A 73 -8.12 -27.95 7.88
CA GLU A 73 -9.40 -28.46 8.40
C GLU A 73 -9.88 -27.64 9.60
N ALA A 74 -9.00 -27.30 10.53
CA ALA A 74 -9.31 -26.44 11.67
C ALA A 74 -9.81 -25.07 11.21
N ILE A 75 -9.13 -24.44 10.24
CA ILE A 75 -9.54 -23.18 9.64
C ILE A 75 -10.93 -23.33 9.00
N ARG A 76 -11.15 -24.30 8.13
CA ARG A 76 -12.46 -24.55 7.49
C ARG A 76 -13.58 -24.76 8.52
N ASN A 77 -13.29 -25.42 9.64
CA ASN A 77 -14.27 -25.58 10.73
C ASN A 77 -14.60 -24.26 11.42
N ASN A 78 -13.62 -23.37 11.60
CA ASN A 78 -13.84 -22.03 12.12
C ASN A 78 -14.68 -21.18 11.15
N LEU A 79 -14.44 -21.30 9.83
CA LEU A 79 -15.20 -20.56 8.82
C LEU A 79 -16.70 -20.89 8.82
N LYS A 80 -17.11 -22.10 9.23
CA LYS A 80 -18.53 -22.45 9.42
C LYS A 80 -19.25 -21.63 10.50
N LYS A 81 -18.51 -20.93 11.35
CA LYS A 81 -19.04 -20.04 12.40
C LYS A 81 -19.16 -18.60 11.97
N ILE A 82 -18.63 -18.24 10.80
CA ILE A 82 -18.71 -16.89 10.27
C ILE A 82 -20.10 -16.65 9.70
N LYS A 83 -20.69 -15.54 10.10
CA LYS A 83 -21.99 -15.09 9.61
C LYS A 83 -21.80 -14.05 8.53
N LEU A 84 -22.50 -14.20 7.45
CA LEU A 84 -22.49 -13.36 6.27
C LEU A 84 -23.93 -13.01 5.86
N PRO A 85 -24.17 -11.95 5.11
CA PRO A 85 -25.46 -11.70 4.48
C PRO A 85 -25.88 -12.86 3.54
N GLU A 86 -27.19 -12.98 3.29
CA GLU A 86 -27.74 -14.01 2.41
C GLU A 86 -27.08 -13.98 1.02
N GLY A 87 -26.80 -15.17 0.48
CA GLY A 87 -26.15 -15.38 -0.81
C GLY A 87 -24.61 -15.32 -0.76
N PHE A 88 -24.00 -14.87 0.35
CA PHE A 88 -22.56 -14.87 0.49
C PHE A 88 -22.02 -16.18 1.09
N ARG A 89 -20.80 -16.51 0.72
CA ARG A 89 -20.03 -17.67 1.23
C ARG A 89 -18.61 -17.24 1.54
N ILE A 90 -18.02 -17.91 2.53
CA ILE A 90 -16.61 -17.77 2.88
C ILE A 90 -15.91 -19.12 2.79
N ASP A 91 -14.79 -19.16 2.09
CA ASP A 91 -13.96 -20.35 1.88
C ASP A 91 -12.50 -20.04 2.19
N LEU A 92 -11.72 -21.08 2.52
CA LEU A 92 -10.28 -20.98 2.63
C LEU A 92 -9.67 -20.84 1.22
N PHE A 93 -9.02 -19.71 0.94
CA PHE A 93 -8.30 -19.48 -0.30
C PHE A 93 -6.86 -20.00 -0.22
N ALA A 94 -6.14 -19.67 0.86
CA ALA A 94 -4.75 -20.09 1.07
C ALA A 94 -4.38 -20.15 2.56
N ILE A 95 -3.42 -21.00 2.91
CA ILE A 95 -2.68 -20.94 4.18
C ILE A 95 -1.44 -20.08 3.94
N VAL A 96 -1.36 -18.93 4.61
CA VAL A 96 -0.29 -17.96 4.46
C VAL A 96 0.13 -17.47 5.85
N PRO A 97 1.26 -17.92 6.39
CA PRO A 97 1.68 -17.52 7.73
C PRO A 97 1.86 -16.01 7.87
N ASP A 98 1.28 -15.43 8.93
CA ASP A 98 1.33 -13.99 9.21
C ASP A 98 0.80 -13.13 8.03
N ALA A 99 -0.29 -13.57 7.39
CA ALA A 99 -0.86 -12.91 6.22
C ALA A 99 -1.42 -11.52 6.57
N ARG A 100 -0.89 -10.48 5.92
CA ARG A 100 -1.30 -9.10 6.19
C ARG A 100 -1.68 -8.36 4.89
N HIS A 101 -1.04 -7.25 4.57
CA HIS A 101 -1.41 -6.45 3.40
C HIS A 101 -1.27 -7.24 2.10
N MET A 102 -2.24 -7.12 1.19
CA MET A 102 -2.33 -7.90 -0.04
C MET A 102 -2.25 -7.03 -1.29
N ALA A 103 -1.54 -7.52 -2.31
CA ALA A 103 -1.46 -6.90 -3.63
C ALA A 103 -1.79 -7.94 -4.71
N VAL A 104 -3.03 -7.92 -5.20
CA VAL A 104 -3.48 -8.81 -6.29
C VAL A 104 -2.75 -8.45 -7.57
N GLY A 105 -2.11 -9.43 -8.21
CA GLY A 105 -1.32 -9.24 -9.42
C GLY A 105 -2.15 -8.67 -10.57
N PRO A 106 -1.67 -7.67 -11.31
CA PRO A 106 -2.44 -7.06 -12.38
C PRO A 106 -2.68 -8.01 -13.56
N SER A 107 -1.74 -8.89 -13.89
CA SER A 107 -1.73 -9.69 -15.11
C SER A 107 -2.03 -11.17 -14.89
N THR A 108 -1.70 -11.73 -13.74
CA THR A 108 -1.77 -13.16 -13.44
C THR A 108 -2.72 -13.47 -12.27
N ASN A 109 -3.11 -14.75 -12.10
CA ASN A 109 -3.91 -15.18 -10.96
C ASN A 109 -3.01 -15.44 -9.74
N MET A 110 -2.38 -14.38 -9.25
CA MET A 110 -1.55 -14.41 -8.07
C MET A 110 -1.72 -13.16 -7.22
N LEU A 111 -1.22 -13.22 -6.02
CA LEU A 111 -1.10 -12.06 -5.14
C LEU A 111 0.20 -12.14 -4.34
N PHE A 112 0.72 -10.97 -3.97
CA PHE A 112 1.78 -10.84 -2.99
C PHE A 112 1.19 -10.46 -1.65
N VAL A 113 1.75 -11.04 -0.58
CA VAL A 113 1.25 -10.86 0.79
C VAL A 113 2.38 -10.42 1.68
N GLY A 114 2.25 -9.22 2.23
CA GLY A 114 3.17 -8.69 3.22
C GLY A 114 2.95 -9.30 4.60
N THR A 115 3.96 -9.19 5.47
CA THR A 115 3.92 -9.69 6.83
C THR A 115 4.51 -8.70 7.84
N ARG A 116 4.30 -8.92 9.12
CA ARG A 116 5.00 -8.20 10.20
C ARG A 116 6.31 -8.88 10.63
N LYS A 117 6.72 -9.92 9.94
CA LYS A 117 7.96 -10.65 10.21
C LYS A 117 9.03 -10.31 9.17
N THR A 118 9.44 -11.29 8.40
CA THR A 118 10.59 -11.16 7.49
C THR A 118 10.32 -11.72 6.10
N THR A 119 9.05 -12.03 5.79
CA THR A 119 8.69 -12.69 4.53
C THR A 119 7.63 -11.89 3.78
N VAL A 120 7.80 -11.77 2.49
CA VAL A 120 6.72 -11.50 1.53
C VAL A 120 6.38 -12.85 0.89
N TRP A 121 5.08 -13.18 0.84
CA TRP A 121 4.62 -14.40 0.21
C TRP A 121 4.13 -14.13 -1.21
N ALA A 122 4.49 -14.99 -2.16
CA ALA A 122 3.85 -15.11 -3.46
C ALA A 122 2.83 -16.26 -3.38
N VAL A 123 1.57 -15.97 -3.68
CA VAL A 123 0.43 -16.90 -3.62
C VAL A 123 -0.15 -17.02 -5.01
N THR A 124 -0.23 -18.22 -5.56
CA THR A 124 -0.67 -18.45 -6.94
C THR A 124 -1.85 -19.39 -7.01
N ASP A 125 -2.81 -19.06 -7.87
CA ASP A 125 -3.94 -19.88 -8.31
C ASP A 125 -3.74 -20.16 -9.81
N ARG A 126 -2.98 -21.21 -10.15
CA ARG A 126 -2.55 -21.50 -11.52
C ARG A 126 -3.66 -22.10 -12.38
N ASN A 127 -4.57 -22.83 -11.75
CA ASN A 127 -5.66 -23.52 -12.42
C ASN A 127 -6.94 -22.68 -12.49
N SER A 128 -6.96 -21.49 -11.85
CA SER A 128 -8.07 -20.51 -11.82
C SER A 128 -9.34 -21.07 -11.17
N ASP A 129 -9.20 -21.94 -10.16
CA ASP A 129 -10.35 -22.48 -9.42
C ASP A 129 -10.73 -21.65 -8.18
N ASN A 130 -9.99 -20.54 -7.96
CA ASN A 130 -10.13 -19.62 -6.83
C ASN A 130 -9.71 -20.25 -5.48
N VAL A 131 -8.79 -21.18 -5.51
CA VAL A 131 -8.03 -21.71 -4.39
C VAL A 131 -6.55 -21.67 -4.75
N ALA A 132 -5.70 -21.26 -3.83
CA ALA A 132 -4.27 -21.19 -4.13
C ALA A 132 -3.64 -22.59 -4.26
N ASP A 133 -2.90 -22.80 -5.35
CA ASP A 133 -2.10 -24.01 -5.58
C ASP A 133 -0.77 -23.99 -4.84
N GLU A 134 -0.15 -22.79 -4.74
CA GLU A 134 1.17 -22.65 -4.15
C GLU A 134 1.31 -21.34 -3.36
N VAL A 135 1.99 -21.43 -2.21
CA VAL A 135 2.43 -20.30 -1.40
C VAL A 135 3.92 -20.44 -1.16
N LYS A 136 4.70 -19.46 -1.64
CA LYS A 136 6.16 -19.48 -1.66
C LYS A 136 6.73 -18.17 -1.14
N SER A 137 7.87 -18.21 -0.46
CA SER A 137 8.59 -17.00 -0.06
C SER A 137 9.11 -16.24 -1.30
N PHE A 138 8.78 -14.97 -1.40
CA PHE A 138 9.25 -14.07 -2.45
C PHE A 138 10.57 -13.43 -2.06
N ALA A 139 11.56 -13.46 -2.97
CA ALA A 139 12.86 -12.80 -2.85
C ALA A 139 13.55 -12.99 -1.48
N PRO A 140 13.70 -14.22 -0.95
CA PRO A 140 14.19 -14.47 0.40
C PRO A 140 15.63 -13.98 0.63
N SER A 141 16.43 -13.83 -0.42
CA SER A 141 17.81 -13.31 -0.36
C SER A 141 17.90 -11.87 0.13
N LEU A 142 16.82 -11.08 0.02
CA LEU A 142 16.81 -9.67 0.41
C LEU A 142 16.71 -9.42 1.91
N GLY A 143 16.35 -10.42 2.70
CA GLY A 143 16.27 -10.32 4.16
C GLY A 143 15.35 -9.20 4.62
N PHE A 144 14.07 -9.27 4.27
CA PHE A 144 13.08 -8.24 4.61
C PHE A 144 12.94 -8.00 6.11
N LYS A 145 12.56 -6.76 6.48
CA LYS A 145 12.24 -6.35 7.85
C LYS A 145 10.85 -5.72 7.91
N VAL A 146 9.88 -6.46 8.45
CA VAL A 146 8.47 -6.01 8.53
C VAL A 146 7.94 -5.52 7.16
N PRO A 147 7.97 -6.35 6.11
CA PRO A 147 7.55 -5.98 4.77
C PRO A 147 6.01 -6.03 4.66
N ASN A 148 5.32 -5.24 5.48
CA ASN A 148 3.86 -5.28 5.55
C ASN A 148 3.22 -4.68 4.30
N GLY A 149 3.75 -3.56 3.78
CA GLY A 149 3.16 -2.84 2.66
C GLY A 149 3.53 -3.48 1.33
N VAL A 150 2.54 -3.90 0.55
CA VAL A 150 2.70 -4.38 -0.82
C VAL A 150 1.69 -3.69 -1.73
N CYS A 151 2.12 -3.14 -2.87
CA CYS A 151 1.22 -2.47 -3.82
C CYS A 151 1.83 -2.42 -5.23
N TRP A 152 1.01 -2.13 -6.23
CA TRP A 152 1.42 -2.09 -7.63
C TRP A 152 1.54 -0.66 -8.14
N THR A 153 2.54 -0.41 -8.98
CA THR A 153 2.52 0.74 -9.89
C THR A 153 1.56 0.47 -11.04
N LYS A 154 1.18 1.53 -11.78
CA LYS A 154 0.35 1.38 -12.99
C LYS A 154 1.01 0.53 -14.08
N ASP A 155 2.34 0.53 -14.12
CA ASP A 155 3.13 -0.24 -15.08
C ASP A 155 3.35 -1.70 -14.66
N GLY A 156 2.73 -2.14 -13.57
CA GLY A 156 2.81 -3.51 -13.08
C GLY A 156 4.10 -3.83 -12.32
N PHE A 157 4.72 -2.84 -11.67
CA PHE A 157 5.86 -3.06 -10.79
C PHE A 157 5.37 -3.21 -9.35
N LEU A 158 5.83 -4.25 -8.67
CA LEU A 158 5.51 -4.48 -7.27
C LEU A 158 6.36 -3.57 -6.37
N ILE A 159 5.72 -2.80 -5.52
CA ILE A 159 6.37 -2.07 -4.43
C ILE A 159 6.25 -2.89 -3.15
N VAL A 160 7.35 -3.04 -2.43
CA VAL A 160 7.37 -3.56 -1.05
C VAL A 160 7.86 -2.45 -0.13
N VAL A 161 7.01 -2.08 0.84
CA VAL A 161 7.34 -1.10 1.86
C VAL A 161 7.58 -1.84 3.17
N GLU A 162 8.81 -1.79 3.63
CA GLU A 162 9.24 -2.31 4.91
C GLU A 162 9.09 -1.24 6.00
N HIS A 163 9.47 -1.60 7.18
CA HIS A 163 9.51 -0.67 8.30
C HIS A 163 10.25 0.63 7.97
N ASN A 164 11.45 0.53 7.37
CA ASN A 164 12.30 1.68 7.05
C ASN A 164 13.11 1.49 5.74
N ARG A 165 12.51 0.83 4.76
CA ARG A 165 13.05 0.65 3.40
C ARG A 165 11.90 0.55 2.39
N VAL A 166 12.12 1.00 1.17
CA VAL A 166 11.15 0.87 0.05
C VAL A 166 11.84 0.27 -1.15
N LEU A 167 11.30 -0.82 -1.65
CA LEU A 167 11.81 -1.58 -2.79
C LEU A 167 10.78 -1.65 -3.92
N ASN A 168 11.25 -1.64 -5.16
CA ASN A 168 10.44 -1.75 -6.36
C ASN A 168 10.95 -2.92 -7.21
N PHE A 169 10.05 -3.82 -7.62
CA PHE A 169 10.32 -5.04 -8.36
C PHE A 169 9.66 -4.98 -9.74
N PRO A 170 10.43 -4.73 -10.81
CA PRO A 170 9.89 -4.50 -12.16
C PRO A 170 9.13 -5.67 -12.77
N ALA A 171 9.39 -6.90 -12.35
CA ALA A 171 8.86 -8.09 -12.98
C ALA A 171 8.46 -9.19 -11.99
N ALA A 172 7.94 -8.79 -10.82
CA ALA A 172 7.63 -9.71 -9.72
C ALA A 172 6.70 -10.85 -10.13
N GLU A 173 5.63 -10.57 -10.91
CA GLU A 173 4.68 -11.61 -11.35
C GLU A 173 5.31 -12.71 -12.22
N PHE A 174 6.44 -12.44 -12.86
CA PHE A 174 7.07 -13.36 -13.82
C PHE A 174 8.30 -14.06 -13.25
N PHE A 175 8.93 -13.50 -12.23
CA PHE A 175 10.20 -14.01 -11.67
C PHE A 175 10.13 -14.31 -10.17
N TYR A 176 8.94 -14.50 -9.61
CA TYR A 176 8.76 -14.77 -8.17
C TYR A 176 9.25 -16.16 -7.74
N GLU A 177 9.50 -17.08 -8.67
CA GLU A 177 9.90 -18.45 -8.36
C GLU A 177 11.37 -18.57 -7.97
N GLY A 178 12.20 -17.62 -8.42
CA GLY A 178 13.63 -17.60 -8.12
C GLY A 178 13.96 -16.97 -6.76
N PRO A 179 15.13 -17.28 -6.18
CA PRO A 179 15.59 -16.66 -4.95
C PRO A 179 15.97 -15.18 -5.16
N ASP A 180 16.41 -14.85 -6.36
CA ASP A 180 16.90 -13.54 -6.76
C ASP A 180 15.99 -12.95 -7.83
N VAL A 181 15.57 -11.73 -7.59
CA VAL A 181 14.72 -10.96 -8.49
C VAL A 181 15.36 -9.59 -8.76
N ALA A 182 15.05 -9.00 -9.92
CA ALA A 182 15.43 -7.63 -10.19
C ALA A 182 14.75 -6.68 -9.19
N VAL A 183 15.51 -5.82 -8.54
CA VAL A 183 15.01 -4.89 -7.54
C VAL A 183 15.63 -3.49 -7.72
N ILE A 184 14.81 -2.46 -7.51
CA ILE A 184 15.22 -1.06 -7.46
C ILE A 184 15.03 -0.60 -6.01
N GLU A 185 16.04 0.00 -5.43
CA GLU A 185 15.95 0.60 -4.10
C GLU A 185 15.42 2.03 -4.22
N VAL A 186 14.14 2.22 -3.87
CA VAL A 186 13.46 3.54 -3.90
C VAL A 186 13.87 4.38 -2.70
N ALA A 187 13.88 3.78 -1.52
CA ALA A 187 14.47 4.34 -0.32
C ALA A 187 15.26 3.26 0.41
N GLY A 188 16.56 3.47 0.58
CA GLY A 188 17.45 2.51 1.23
C GLY A 188 17.13 2.26 2.69
N GLN A 189 17.75 1.24 3.27
CA GLN A 189 17.59 0.94 4.70
C GLN A 189 17.89 2.17 5.56
N GLY A 190 16.96 2.53 6.45
CA GLY A 190 17.08 3.69 7.33
C GLY A 190 16.84 5.04 6.64
N LYS A 191 16.22 5.06 5.44
CA LYS A 191 16.00 6.30 4.67
C LYS A 191 14.53 6.72 4.56
N LEU A 192 13.60 5.88 4.99
CA LEU A 192 12.17 6.24 4.98
C LEU A 192 11.83 7.13 6.19
N ILE A 193 12.36 6.80 7.36
CA ILE A 193 12.28 7.57 8.62
C ILE A 193 13.66 7.63 9.28
N PRO A 194 13.91 8.57 10.21
CA PRO A 194 15.14 8.55 11.02
C PRO A 194 15.31 7.21 11.74
N PRO A 195 16.50 6.58 11.68
CA PRO A 195 16.73 5.27 12.29
C PRO A 195 16.45 5.21 13.79
N GLU A 196 16.65 6.32 14.51
CA GLU A 196 16.37 6.47 15.94
C GLU A 196 14.87 6.44 16.27
N GLU A 197 14.00 6.62 15.27
CA GLU A 197 12.55 6.54 15.40
C GLU A 197 12.00 5.18 14.92
N GLU A 198 12.86 4.23 14.60
CA GLU A 198 12.42 2.87 14.31
C GLU A 198 11.84 2.19 15.56
N SER A 199 10.65 1.63 15.42
CA SER A 199 9.99 0.86 16.48
C SER A 199 9.15 -0.24 15.85
N PHE A 200 9.17 -1.43 16.46
CA PHE A 200 8.25 -2.50 16.06
C PHE A 200 6.78 -2.11 16.28
N ASN A 201 6.51 -1.26 17.29
CA ASN A 201 5.19 -0.68 17.50
C ASN A 201 4.85 0.25 16.35
N HIS A 202 3.68 0.07 15.75
CA HIS A 202 3.17 0.83 14.61
C HIS A 202 4.12 0.86 13.39
N GLY A 203 5.00 -0.14 13.30
CA GLY A 203 5.98 -0.27 12.22
C GLY A 203 5.44 -0.88 10.92
N ALA A 204 4.22 -1.42 10.92
CA ALA A 204 3.58 -1.97 9.74
C ALA A 204 3.12 -0.84 8.80
N ARG A 205 3.88 -0.63 7.72
CA ARG A 205 3.54 0.35 6.68
C ARG A 205 2.53 -0.22 5.71
N THR A 206 1.71 0.63 5.10
CA THR A 206 0.87 0.27 3.94
C THR A 206 1.15 1.21 2.79
N CYS A 207 0.82 0.79 1.58
CA CYS A 207 1.05 1.61 0.39
C CYS A 207 -0.06 1.48 -0.66
N ARG A 208 -0.18 2.53 -1.46
CA ARG A 208 -0.91 2.55 -2.74
C ARG A 208 -0.21 3.49 -3.71
N VAL A 209 -0.32 3.23 -4.99
CA VAL A 209 0.12 4.17 -6.03
C VAL A 209 -1.10 4.88 -6.60
N GLY A 210 -1.09 6.21 -6.53
CA GLY A 210 -2.18 7.06 -6.98
C GLY A 210 -2.25 7.21 -8.50
N ASP A 211 -3.36 7.78 -8.98
CA ASP A 211 -3.50 8.15 -10.40
C ASP A 211 -2.52 9.24 -10.83
N ASP A 212 -1.99 10.00 -9.86
CA ASP A 212 -0.88 10.95 -10.05
C ASP A 212 0.49 10.28 -10.23
N GLY A 213 0.53 8.93 -10.20
CA GLY A 213 1.76 8.15 -10.32
C GLY A 213 2.64 8.18 -9.07
N LYS A 214 2.19 8.76 -7.95
CA LYS A 214 2.95 8.83 -6.71
C LYS A 214 2.65 7.63 -5.81
N LEU A 215 3.68 7.17 -5.10
CA LEU A 215 3.59 6.16 -4.06
C LEU A 215 3.21 6.83 -2.74
N TYR A 216 2.06 6.47 -2.20
CA TYR A 216 1.58 6.88 -0.88
C TYR A 216 1.95 5.83 0.15
N ILE A 217 2.47 6.25 1.31
CA ILE A 217 2.93 5.37 2.39
C ILE A 217 2.42 5.90 3.72
N THR A 218 1.76 5.05 4.53
CA THR A 218 1.40 5.37 5.91
C THR A 218 2.60 5.19 6.84
N LEU A 219 2.79 6.11 7.78
CA LEU A 219 3.87 6.08 8.75
C LEU A 219 3.28 6.18 10.16
N GLY A 220 2.96 5.04 10.78
CA GLY A 220 2.52 5.01 12.17
C GLY A 220 3.62 5.53 13.11
N GLN A 221 3.24 6.23 14.16
CA GLN A 221 4.17 6.77 15.15
C GLN A 221 4.52 5.72 16.22
N PRO A 222 5.75 5.71 16.78
CA PRO A 222 6.26 4.61 17.60
C PRO A 222 5.60 4.42 18.98
N PHE A 223 4.90 5.44 19.49
CA PHE A 223 4.40 5.46 20.88
C PHE A 223 2.88 5.33 20.94
N ASN A 224 2.32 5.10 22.12
CA ASN A 224 0.89 5.27 22.34
C ASN A 224 0.49 6.74 22.08
N VAL A 225 1.21 7.65 22.75
CA VAL A 225 1.23 9.09 22.44
C VAL A 225 2.69 9.56 22.50
N GLN A 226 3.12 10.30 21.50
CA GLN A 226 4.49 10.84 21.45
C GLN A 226 4.69 11.95 22.48
N GLY A 227 5.92 12.11 22.93
CA GLY A 227 6.32 13.24 23.77
C GLY A 227 6.15 14.60 23.06
N LYS A 228 5.96 15.64 23.85
CA LYS A 228 5.80 17.02 23.36
C LYS A 228 6.93 17.49 22.45
N ASP A 229 8.15 17.10 22.74
CA ASP A 229 9.36 17.41 22.00
C ASP A 229 9.40 16.81 20.59
N LYS A 230 8.65 15.72 20.36
CA LYS A 230 8.62 15.01 19.07
C LYS A 230 7.52 15.49 18.12
N VAL A 231 6.49 16.15 18.62
CA VAL A 231 5.30 16.50 17.81
C VAL A 231 5.67 17.27 16.54
N ALA A 232 6.41 18.37 16.66
CA ALA A 232 6.77 19.20 15.51
C ALA A 232 7.66 18.45 14.49
N MET A 233 8.62 17.66 14.97
CA MET A 233 9.48 16.85 14.11
C MET A 233 8.67 15.79 13.36
N TYR A 234 7.77 15.09 14.04
CA TYR A 234 6.94 14.04 13.44
C TYR A 234 6.01 14.61 12.36
N GLU A 235 5.38 15.74 12.60
CA GLU A 235 4.58 16.42 11.59
C GLU A 235 5.39 16.86 10.37
N GLN A 236 6.64 17.27 10.58
CA GLN A 236 7.54 17.68 9.50
C GLN A 236 7.97 16.51 8.62
N ILE A 237 8.28 15.35 9.21
CA ILE A 237 8.76 14.17 8.48
C ILE A 237 7.66 13.18 8.09
N GLY A 238 6.44 13.39 8.60
CA GLY A 238 5.24 12.58 8.30
C GLY A 238 5.09 11.32 9.14
N ILE A 239 5.83 11.15 10.24
CA ILE A 239 5.55 10.11 11.25
C ILE A 239 4.25 10.48 11.97
N GLY A 240 3.37 9.48 12.16
CA GLY A 240 1.99 9.79 12.58
C GLY A 240 1.23 10.50 11.46
N GLY A 241 1.30 9.93 10.25
CA GLY A 241 0.69 10.50 9.07
C GLY A 241 0.89 9.66 7.82
N MET A 242 0.96 10.35 6.70
CA MET A 242 1.16 9.75 5.38
C MET A 242 2.10 10.63 4.54
N VAL A 243 3.00 9.99 3.82
CA VAL A 243 3.86 10.64 2.82
C VAL A 243 3.55 10.11 1.43
N ARG A 244 3.90 10.90 0.40
CA ARG A 244 3.96 10.41 -0.99
C ARG A 244 5.28 10.77 -1.64
N MET A 245 5.70 9.99 -2.64
CA MET A 245 6.96 10.16 -3.34
C MET A 245 6.93 9.50 -4.72
N ASN A 246 7.96 9.71 -5.52
CA ASN A 246 8.16 8.96 -6.76
C ASN A 246 8.44 7.47 -6.44
N PRO A 247 7.71 6.50 -7.06
CA PRO A 247 7.85 5.07 -6.79
C PRO A 247 9.14 4.43 -7.33
N PHE A 248 9.99 5.18 -8.06
CA PHE A 248 11.21 4.66 -8.66
C PHE A 248 12.49 5.13 -7.97
N ASP A 249 12.51 6.37 -7.49
CA ASP A 249 13.72 7.00 -6.92
C ASP A 249 13.48 7.70 -5.57
N GLY A 250 12.24 7.67 -5.06
CA GLY A 250 11.88 8.32 -3.81
C GLY A 250 11.87 9.85 -3.85
N SER A 251 12.13 10.45 -5.02
CA SER A 251 12.17 11.90 -5.16
C SER A 251 10.80 12.56 -4.96
N GLY A 252 10.80 13.87 -4.69
CA GLY A 252 9.56 14.62 -4.49
C GLY A 252 8.75 14.15 -3.29
N ARG A 253 9.42 13.65 -2.24
CA ARG A 253 8.78 13.23 -0.98
C ARG A 253 8.11 14.42 -0.31
N GLU A 254 6.84 14.28 0.01
CA GLU A 254 6.03 15.27 0.71
C GLU A 254 5.07 14.64 1.70
N VAL A 255 4.71 15.36 2.74
CA VAL A 255 3.72 14.93 3.73
C VAL A 255 2.34 15.32 3.24
N VAL A 256 1.40 14.34 3.20
CA VAL A 256 0.03 14.53 2.70
C VAL A 256 -1.04 14.41 3.79
N ALA A 257 -0.71 13.77 4.90
CA ALA A 257 -1.56 13.71 6.10
C ALA A 257 -0.70 13.81 7.36
N LYS A 258 -1.21 14.48 8.39
CA LYS A 258 -0.62 14.67 9.72
C LYS A 258 -1.66 14.38 10.79
N GLY A 259 -1.21 14.20 12.02
CA GLY A 259 -2.14 14.02 13.12
C GLY A 259 -2.93 12.72 13.00
N VAL A 260 -2.28 11.67 12.56
CA VAL A 260 -2.73 10.27 12.49
C VAL A 260 -1.91 9.47 13.49
N ARG A 261 -2.52 8.57 14.25
CA ARG A 261 -1.76 7.76 15.20
C ARG A 261 -1.11 6.56 14.54
N ASN A 262 -1.90 5.69 13.93
CA ASN A 262 -1.40 4.48 13.28
C ASN A 262 -2.38 3.98 12.21
N SER A 263 -2.20 4.42 11.00
CA SER A 263 -2.94 3.91 9.85
C SER A 263 -2.28 2.63 9.32
N VAL A 264 -3.05 1.55 9.21
CA VAL A 264 -2.62 0.26 8.66
C VAL A 264 -3.51 -0.17 7.49
N GLY A 265 -4.32 0.73 6.95
CA GLY A 265 -5.14 0.52 5.78
C GLY A 265 -5.34 1.80 5.01
N MET A 266 -5.19 1.74 3.70
CA MET A 266 -5.55 2.82 2.81
C MET A 266 -6.00 2.29 1.45
N ASP A 267 -6.85 3.06 0.80
CA ASP A 267 -7.17 2.84 -0.61
C ASP A 267 -7.57 4.17 -1.27
N ILE A 268 -7.61 4.17 -2.60
CA ILE A 268 -7.91 5.35 -3.40
C ILE A 268 -9.30 5.17 -4.04
N ASN A 269 -10.18 6.14 -3.79
CA ASN A 269 -11.51 6.12 -4.35
C ASN A 269 -11.44 6.12 -5.89
N PRO A 270 -11.96 5.10 -6.57
CA PRO A 270 -11.84 4.99 -8.03
C PRO A 270 -12.59 6.11 -8.78
N LYS A 271 -13.56 6.77 -8.14
CA LYS A 271 -14.37 7.84 -8.77
C LYS A 271 -13.70 9.21 -8.69
N ASP A 272 -13.36 9.66 -7.49
CA ASP A 272 -12.88 11.04 -7.24
C ASP A 272 -11.39 11.12 -6.90
N LYS A 273 -10.70 9.96 -6.86
CA LYS A 273 -9.27 9.83 -6.62
C LYS A 273 -8.80 10.33 -5.26
N THR A 274 -9.70 10.54 -4.32
CA THR A 274 -9.36 10.85 -2.93
C THR A 274 -8.77 9.65 -2.23
N VAL A 275 -7.82 9.88 -1.33
CA VAL A 275 -7.19 8.85 -0.51
C VAL A 275 -8.00 8.66 0.76
N TRP A 276 -8.38 7.42 1.04
CA TRP A 276 -9.05 7.03 2.27
C TRP A 276 -8.16 6.13 3.10
N PHE A 277 -8.25 6.23 4.41
CA PHE A 277 -7.41 5.43 5.31
C PHE A 277 -8.08 5.24 6.68
N THR A 278 -7.72 4.14 7.33
CA THR A 278 -8.11 3.85 8.70
C THR A 278 -7.11 4.46 9.69
N ASP A 279 -7.55 4.79 10.92
CA ASP A 279 -6.64 5.16 12.00
C ASP A 279 -6.98 4.44 13.30
N ASN A 280 -5.95 3.91 13.95
CA ASN A 280 -6.04 3.16 15.20
C ASN A 280 -5.83 4.08 16.42
N GLN A 281 -6.64 3.87 17.43
CA GLN A 281 -6.89 4.72 18.56
C GLN A 281 -5.77 4.72 19.61
N THR A 282 -5.78 5.77 20.46
CA THR A 282 -4.99 5.87 21.68
C THR A 282 -5.47 4.85 22.72
N ASP A 283 -4.51 4.15 23.34
CA ASP A 283 -4.78 3.20 24.41
C ASP A 283 -4.86 3.89 25.79
N GLY A 284 -5.54 3.27 26.75
CA GLY A 284 -5.57 3.74 28.13
C GLY A 284 -6.61 4.82 28.44
N MET A 285 -7.61 4.97 27.59
CA MET A 285 -8.72 5.92 27.79
C MET A 285 -10.07 5.24 28.14
N GLY A 286 -10.04 3.95 28.47
CA GLY A 286 -11.23 3.14 28.78
C GLY A 286 -11.68 2.28 27.60
N ASP A 287 -12.74 1.48 27.81
CA ASP A 287 -13.21 0.50 26.83
C ASP A 287 -13.89 1.13 25.62
N ASP A 288 -14.57 2.26 25.81
CA ASP A 288 -15.45 2.83 24.79
C ASP A 288 -14.91 4.11 24.14
N THR A 289 -13.68 4.51 24.49
CA THR A 289 -13.02 5.70 23.95
C THR A 289 -11.52 5.47 23.73
N PRO A 290 -10.92 6.12 22.72
CA PRO A 290 -11.55 6.86 21.62
C PRO A 290 -12.05 5.93 20.51
N PRO A 291 -12.90 6.42 19.57
CA PRO A 291 -13.38 5.63 18.46
C PRO A 291 -12.27 5.31 17.46
N GLY A 292 -12.41 4.22 16.68
CA GLY A 292 -11.67 4.00 15.46
C GLY A 292 -12.12 4.95 14.35
N GLU A 293 -11.28 5.21 13.36
CA GLU A 293 -11.58 6.19 12.33
C GLU A 293 -11.43 5.64 10.92
N LEU A 294 -12.37 6.04 10.05
CA LEU A 294 -12.19 6.02 8.61
C LEU A 294 -12.06 7.48 8.14
N ASN A 295 -10.94 7.82 7.59
CA ASN A 295 -10.56 9.16 7.20
C ASN A 295 -10.49 9.32 5.68
N ARG A 296 -10.66 10.55 5.19
CA ARG A 296 -10.55 10.92 3.77
C ARG A 296 -9.72 12.16 3.63
N ILE A 297 -8.67 12.12 2.80
CA ILE A 297 -7.93 13.31 2.39
C ILE A 297 -8.77 14.05 1.36
N THR A 298 -9.20 15.27 1.69
CA THR A 298 -10.11 16.08 0.85
C THR A 298 -9.35 16.96 -0.14
N LYS A 299 -8.05 17.18 0.11
CA LYS A 299 -7.16 18.01 -0.72
C LYS A 299 -5.91 17.21 -1.11
N PRO A 300 -6.00 16.32 -2.09
CA PRO A 300 -4.84 15.56 -2.54
C PRO A 300 -3.73 16.52 -3.00
N GLY A 301 -2.53 16.37 -2.43
CA GLY A 301 -1.36 17.20 -2.76
C GLY A 301 -1.20 18.52 -2.01
N GLY A 302 -2.01 18.79 -1.01
CA GLY A 302 -2.07 20.11 -0.36
C GLY A 302 -1.31 20.28 0.95
N GLY A 303 -0.08 19.82 1.08
CA GLY A 303 0.77 20.17 2.24
C GLY A 303 0.38 19.53 3.58
N GLY A 304 -0.43 18.49 3.57
CA GLY A 304 -0.77 17.68 4.73
C GLY A 304 -1.97 18.21 5.53
N GLU A 305 -3.14 17.61 5.28
CA GLU A 305 -4.30 17.78 6.17
C GLU A 305 -3.99 17.19 7.55
N HIS A 306 -4.47 17.85 8.60
CA HIS A 306 -4.31 17.39 9.98
C HIS A 306 -5.59 16.69 10.45
N PHE A 307 -5.46 15.48 11.03
CA PHE A 307 -6.58 14.61 11.44
C PHE A 307 -6.82 14.58 12.96
N GLY A 308 -6.13 15.41 13.73
CA GLY A 308 -6.42 15.69 15.13
C GLY A 308 -5.43 15.13 16.14
N TYR A 309 -4.89 13.94 15.93
CA TYR A 309 -3.94 13.31 16.85
C TYR A 309 -2.61 14.11 16.94
N PRO A 310 -1.96 14.29 18.10
CA PRO A 310 -2.25 13.67 19.39
C PRO A 310 -3.17 14.50 20.31
N TYR A 311 -3.88 15.43 19.78
CA TYR A 311 -4.72 16.34 20.58
C TYR A 311 -6.14 15.79 20.75
N ILE A 312 -6.71 15.33 19.64
CA ILE A 312 -8.11 14.93 19.53
C ILE A 312 -8.19 13.67 18.68
N HIS A 313 -9.10 12.74 19.00
CA HIS A 313 -9.58 11.67 18.13
C HIS A 313 -11.06 11.87 17.78
N GLY A 314 -11.47 11.23 16.69
CA GLY A 314 -12.84 11.24 16.26
C GLY A 314 -13.35 12.66 16.01
N ASN A 315 -14.62 12.87 16.27
CA ASN A 315 -15.25 14.16 16.08
C ASN A 315 -14.83 15.19 17.11
N ASN A 316 -14.51 14.77 18.35
CA ASN A 316 -14.08 15.67 19.42
C ASN A 316 -13.63 14.93 20.70
N VAL A 317 -13.00 13.78 20.65
CA VAL A 317 -12.50 13.10 21.85
C VAL A 317 -11.13 13.67 22.24
N GLN A 318 -11.07 14.43 23.32
CA GLN A 318 -9.84 15.07 23.80
C GLN A 318 -8.84 14.02 24.30
N ILE A 319 -7.58 14.10 23.85
CA ILE A 319 -6.46 13.24 24.27
C ILE A 319 -5.44 14.04 25.08
N ALA A 320 -5.00 15.18 24.54
CA ALA A 320 -4.01 16.03 25.21
C ALA A 320 -4.46 16.45 26.60
N GLY A 321 -3.60 16.24 27.60
CA GLY A 321 -3.91 16.52 29.00
C GLY A 321 -4.68 15.43 29.75
N THR A 322 -5.09 14.34 29.09
CA THR A 322 -5.65 13.16 29.75
C THR A 322 -4.54 12.29 30.38
N ALA A 323 -4.91 11.26 31.12
CA ALA A 323 -3.96 10.29 31.68
C ALA A 323 -3.12 9.58 30.60
N ALA A 324 -3.63 9.46 29.36
CA ALA A 324 -2.90 8.90 28.24
C ALA A 324 -1.84 9.86 27.67
N ALA A 325 -2.01 11.17 27.85
CA ALA A 325 -1.14 12.21 27.29
C ALA A 325 -0.95 13.41 28.24
N PRO A 326 -0.47 13.21 29.49
CA PRO A 326 -0.40 14.28 30.49
C PRO A 326 0.58 15.40 30.10
N ASP A 327 1.65 15.08 29.38
CA ASP A 327 2.69 16.04 28.95
C ASP A 327 2.19 17.01 27.87
N LEU A 328 1.07 16.71 27.23
CA LEU A 328 0.47 17.53 26.18
C LEU A 328 -0.59 18.52 26.69
N LYS A 329 -0.83 18.60 28.01
CA LYS A 329 -1.91 19.41 28.61
C LYS A 329 -1.91 20.88 28.19
N ASP A 330 -0.72 21.46 27.96
CA ASP A 330 -0.55 22.86 27.59
C ASP A 330 -0.47 23.08 26.06
N MET A 331 -0.53 22.00 25.28
CA MET A 331 -0.51 22.08 23.83
C MET A 331 -1.92 22.34 23.30
N LYS A 332 -1.99 23.21 22.31
CA LYS A 332 -3.26 23.50 21.63
C LYS A 332 -3.37 22.67 20.36
N PRO A 333 -4.56 22.10 20.10
CA PRO A 333 -4.80 21.45 18.81
C PRO A 333 -4.68 22.48 17.68
N PRO A 334 -4.48 22.04 16.44
CA PRO A 334 -4.54 22.92 15.27
C PRO A 334 -5.90 23.64 15.25
N ALA A 335 -5.94 24.84 14.70
CA ALA A 335 -7.16 25.66 14.62
C ALA A 335 -8.30 24.97 13.87
N ALA A 336 -7.97 24.06 12.96
CA ALA A 336 -8.90 23.20 12.26
C ALA A 336 -8.23 21.83 12.01
N TRP A 337 -9.02 20.76 12.08
CA TRP A 337 -8.63 19.43 11.67
C TRP A 337 -9.75 18.79 10.84
N THR A 338 -9.37 17.84 9.98
CA THR A 338 -10.31 17.06 9.18
C THR A 338 -10.92 15.97 10.06
N LYS A 339 -12.24 15.98 10.15
CA LYS A 339 -12.99 15.00 10.92
C LYS A 339 -13.10 13.68 10.17
N PRO A 340 -13.17 12.54 10.89
CA PRO A 340 -13.38 11.25 10.25
C PRO A 340 -14.72 11.20 9.49
N GLN A 341 -14.75 10.40 8.44
CA GLN A 341 -15.98 10.07 7.71
C GLN A 341 -16.85 9.07 8.46
N VAL A 342 -16.20 8.17 9.22
CA VAL A 342 -16.87 7.19 10.08
C VAL A 342 -16.08 7.06 11.38
N GLU A 343 -16.81 7.02 12.50
CA GLU A 343 -16.30 6.57 13.79
C GLU A 343 -16.73 5.12 14.03
N PHE A 344 -15.75 4.24 14.21
CA PHE A 344 -15.99 2.84 14.56
C PHE A 344 -15.98 2.65 16.08
N PRO A 345 -16.58 1.58 16.60
CA PRO A 345 -16.46 1.25 18.01
C PRO A 345 -14.99 1.18 18.46
N ALA A 346 -14.72 1.69 19.67
CA ALA A 346 -13.37 1.81 20.21
C ALA A 346 -12.62 0.48 20.25
N HIS A 347 -11.33 0.53 19.95
CA HIS A 347 -10.36 -0.56 20.10
C HIS A 347 -10.61 -1.79 19.22
N GLN A 348 -11.45 -1.72 18.19
CA GLN A 348 -11.63 -2.81 17.24
C GLN A 348 -10.48 -2.98 16.27
N ALA A 349 -9.56 -2.01 16.21
CA ALA A 349 -8.38 -2.00 15.36
C ALA A 349 -8.74 -2.19 13.88
N GLN A 350 -9.36 -1.19 13.28
CA GLN A 350 -9.59 -1.14 11.83
C GLN A 350 -8.24 -1.05 11.12
N LEU A 351 -7.93 -2.07 10.33
CA LEU A 351 -6.67 -2.18 9.60
C LEU A 351 -6.90 -1.96 8.11
N GLY A 352 -6.71 -2.98 7.27
CA GLY A 352 -6.83 -2.88 5.82
C GLY A 352 -8.24 -2.54 5.34
N MET A 353 -8.31 -1.88 4.20
CA MET A 353 -9.56 -1.48 3.56
C MET A 353 -9.44 -1.52 2.05
N THR A 354 -10.57 -1.68 1.37
CA THR A 354 -10.63 -1.59 -0.10
C THR A 354 -11.96 -1.01 -0.58
N PHE A 355 -11.91 -0.21 -1.64
CA PHE A 355 -13.11 0.14 -2.40
C PHE A 355 -13.55 -1.06 -3.23
N TYR A 356 -14.82 -1.43 -3.13
CA TYR A 356 -15.35 -2.52 -3.93
C TYR A 356 -15.67 -2.05 -5.34
N ASN A 357 -14.88 -2.50 -6.29
CA ASN A 357 -15.05 -2.28 -7.73
C ASN A 357 -15.28 -3.58 -8.52
N GLY A 358 -15.46 -4.71 -7.81
CA GLY A 358 -15.80 -6.00 -8.39
C GLY A 358 -17.23 -6.02 -8.93
N LYS A 359 -17.54 -6.99 -9.78
CA LYS A 359 -18.85 -7.11 -10.42
C LYS A 359 -19.72 -8.23 -9.84
N GLN A 360 -19.21 -8.98 -8.87
CA GLN A 360 -19.89 -10.15 -8.35
C GLN A 360 -20.93 -9.82 -7.28
N PHE A 361 -20.68 -8.84 -6.42
CA PHE A 361 -21.56 -8.51 -5.31
C PHE A 361 -22.77 -7.65 -5.74
N PRO A 362 -23.90 -7.75 -5.02
CA PRO A 362 -25.09 -6.94 -5.27
C PRO A 362 -24.82 -5.44 -5.34
N ALA A 363 -25.74 -4.72 -6.02
CA ALA A 363 -25.62 -3.28 -6.29
C ALA A 363 -25.35 -2.43 -5.03
N LYS A 364 -25.89 -2.82 -3.86
CA LYS A 364 -25.68 -2.08 -2.61
C LYS A 364 -24.21 -1.98 -2.17
N TYR A 365 -23.37 -2.89 -2.63
CA TYR A 365 -21.94 -2.93 -2.27
C TYR A 365 -21.06 -2.18 -3.28
N GLN A 366 -21.60 -1.83 -4.45
CA GLN A 366 -20.83 -1.21 -5.52
C GLN A 366 -20.30 0.17 -5.13
N GLY A 367 -18.97 0.34 -5.19
CA GLY A 367 -18.29 1.59 -4.84
C GLY A 367 -18.24 1.90 -3.34
N GLY A 368 -18.73 1.00 -2.48
CA GLY A 368 -18.55 1.09 -1.04
C GLY A 368 -17.19 0.57 -0.59
N ILE A 369 -16.95 0.58 0.70
CA ILE A 369 -15.65 0.27 1.32
C ILE A 369 -15.83 -0.92 2.26
N PHE A 370 -15.03 -1.97 2.07
CA PHE A 370 -14.85 -3.03 3.06
C PHE A 370 -13.65 -2.71 3.95
N VAL A 371 -13.80 -2.90 5.26
CA VAL A 371 -12.76 -2.60 6.27
C VAL A 371 -12.59 -3.82 7.17
N ALA A 372 -11.36 -4.28 7.34
CA ALA A 372 -11.02 -5.36 8.27
C ALA A 372 -10.84 -4.80 9.68
N ALA A 373 -11.64 -5.25 10.63
CA ALA A 373 -11.52 -4.94 12.05
C ALA A 373 -10.83 -6.12 12.77
N HIS A 374 -9.54 -5.97 13.05
CA HIS A 374 -8.66 -7.01 13.56
C HIS A 374 -9.05 -7.52 14.95
N GLY A 375 -9.58 -6.64 15.78
CA GLY A 375 -10.04 -6.95 17.12
C GLY A 375 -9.16 -6.39 18.23
N SER A 376 -9.78 -6.19 19.38
CA SER A 376 -9.18 -5.56 20.56
C SER A 376 -8.18 -6.47 21.28
N TRP A 377 -7.26 -5.84 21.99
CA TRP A 377 -6.36 -6.51 22.94
C TRP A 377 -6.47 -5.88 24.35
N ASN A 378 -7.02 -4.66 24.44
CA ASN A 378 -7.00 -3.78 25.60
C ASN A 378 -8.40 -3.41 26.11
N ARG A 379 -9.43 -4.24 25.84
CA ARG A 379 -10.80 -4.07 26.38
C ARG A 379 -11.11 -5.12 27.44
N THR A 380 -11.94 -4.76 28.40
CA THR A 380 -12.50 -5.69 29.39
C THR A 380 -13.28 -6.80 28.72
N LYS A 381 -14.10 -6.46 27.71
CA LYS A 381 -14.78 -7.40 26.82
C LYS A 381 -14.23 -7.25 25.40
N ALA A 382 -13.68 -8.32 24.85
CA ALA A 382 -13.15 -8.32 23.49
C ALA A 382 -14.19 -7.83 22.45
N SER A 383 -13.72 -7.12 21.43
CA SER A 383 -14.54 -6.53 20.37
C SER A 383 -13.77 -6.52 19.03
N GLY A 384 -14.48 -6.45 17.90
CA GLY A 384 -13.88 -6.60 16.56
C GLY A 384 -13.79 -8.06 16.15
N GLY A 385 -12.81 -8.44 15.34
CA GLY A 385 -12.78 -9.74 14.66
C GLY A 385 -13.95 -9.84 13.69
N LEU A 386 -14.06 -8.87 12.78
CA LEU A 386 -15.17 -8.75 11.83
C LEU A 386 -14.73 -7.98 10.57
N ILE A 387 -15.59 -7.93 9.58
CA ILE A 387 -15.45 -7.08 8.41
C ILE A 387 -16.61 -6.08 8.42
N ASP A 388 -16.27 -4.81 8.37
CA ASP A 388 -17.21 -3.71 8.23
C ASP A 388 -17.45 -3.38 6.76
N PHE A 389 -18.63 -2.83 6.45
CA PHE A 389 -18.95 -2.24 5.16
C PHE A 389 -19.44 -0.80 5.36
N VAL A 390 -18.92 0.11 4.54
CA VAL A 390 -19.31 1.52 4.53
C VAL A 390 -19.82 1.87 3.14
N SER A 391 -21.10 2.25 3.03
CA SER A 391 -21.66 2.79 1.80
C SER A 391 -21.31 4.27 1.64
N LEU A 392 -21.32 4.76 0.40
CA LEU A 392 -21.04 6.16 0.10
C LEU A 392 -22.29 6.86 -0.50
N LYS A 393 -22.45 8.13 -0.16
CA LYS A 393 -23.40 9.03 -0.78
C LYS A 393 -22.96 9.44 -2.20
N ALA A 394 -23.84 10.08 -2.92
CA ALA A 394 -23.58 10.58 -4.26
C ALA A 394 -22.44 11.63 -4.30
N ASP A 395 -22.27 12.40 -3.22
CA ASP A 395 -21.18 13.38 -3.05
C ASP A 395 -19.84 12.75 -2.67
N GLY A 396 -19.79 11.42 -2.54
CA GLY A 396 -18.61 10.66 -2.18
C GLY A 396 -18.27 10.67 -0.70
N SER A 397 -19.08 11.25 0.19
CA SER A 397 -18.94 11.12 1.65
C SER A 397 -19.50 9.77 2.13
N ALA A 398 -19.08 9.33 3.33
CA ALA A 398 -19.66 8.12 3.93
C ALA A 398 -21.15 8.30 4.22
N ASP A 399 -21.92 7.22 4.00
CA ASP A 399 -23.36 7.20 4.27
C ASP A 399 -23.67 6.34 5.49
N LYS A 400 -23.57 5.02 5.35
CA LYS A 400 -23.89 4.05 6.40
C LYS A 400 -22.72 3.12 6.65
N HIS A 401 -22.55 2.77 7.92
CA HIS A 401 -21.66 1.73 8.38
C HIS A 401 -22.50 0.53 8.85
N GLU A 402 -22.14 -0.67 8.40
CA GLU A 402 -22.77 -1.93 8.82
C GLU A 402 -21.71 -3.03 8.96
N VAL A 403 -21.94 -3.99 9.86
CA VAL A 403 -21.12 -5.20 9.94
C VAL A 403 -21.47 -6.11 8.77
N PHE A 404 -20.49 -6.45 7.95
CA PHE A 404 -20.66 -7.33 6.78
C PHE A 404 -20.40 -8.79 7.11
N ALA A 405 -19.33 -9.10 7.86
CA ALA A 405 -19.00 -10.45 8.28
C ALA A 405 -18.61 -10.46 9.76
N GLU A 406 -19.20 -11.36 10.54
CA GLU A 406 -18.91 -11.51 11.97
C GLU A 406 -18.71 -12.96 12.36
N GLY A 407 -18.17 -13.23 13.58
CA GLY A 407 -17.96 -14.57 14.11
C GLY A 407 -16.48 -15.00 14.16
N PHE A 408 -15.55 -14.14 13.71
CA PHE A 408 -14.12 -14.36 13.97
C PHE A 408 -13.79 -14.21 15.46
N LEU A 409 -14.56 -13.42 16.21
CA LEU A 409 -14.56 -13.40 17.68
C LEU A 409 -15.69 -14.30 18.17
N ASP A 410 -15.38 -15.20 19.10
CA ASP A 410 -16.37 -15.96 19.84
C ASP A 410 -16.99 -15.08 20.94
N PRO A 411 -18.27 -14.73 20.88
CA PRO A 411 -18.88 -13.83 21.86
C PRO A 411 -19.05 -14.46 23.24
N GLU A 412 -19.06 -15.80 23.34
CA GLU A 412 -19.24 -16.54 24.60
C GLU A 412 -17.93 -16.64 25.37
N THR A 413 -16.83 -16.93 24.66
CA THR A 413 -15.52 -17.14 25.29
C THR A 413 -14.61 -15.92 25.24
N GLY A 414 -14.90 -14.95 24.38
CA GLY A 414 -14.02 -13.81 24.09
C GLY A 414 -12.76 -14.17 23.31
N SER A 415 -12.67 -15.41 22.79
CA SER A 415 -11.50 -15.89 22.05
C SER A 415 -11.66 -15.63 20.56
N TYR A 416 -10.56 -15.30 19.88
CA TYR A 416 -10.57 -15.15 18.44
C TYR A 416 -10.39 -16.49 17.72
N ARG A 417 -11.21 -16.75 16.72
CA ARG A 417 -11.06 -17.83 15.74
C ARG A 417 -10.24 -17.40 14.52
N GLY A 418 -10.20 -16.12 14.29
CA GLY A 418 -9.46 -15.42 13.27
C GLY A 418 -9.41 -13.94 13.57
N ARG A 419 -8.46 -13.21 12.97
CA ARG A 419 -8.28 -11.77 13.11
C ARG A 419 -8.03 -11.14 11.74
N PRO A 420 -9.08 -10.66 11.06
CA PRO A 420 -8.98 -10.04 9.74
C PRO A 420 -8.00 -8.87 9.73
N VAL A 421 -7.13 -8.80 8.72
CA VAL A 421 -6.10 -7.74 8.59
C VAL A 421 -6.32 -6.87 7.37
N ASP A 422 -6.55 -7.45 6.20
CA ASP A 422 -6.71 -6.70 4.96
C ASP A 422 -7.81 -7.28 4.08
N VAL A 423 -8.33 -6.46 3.18
CA VAL A 423 -9.35 -6.85 2.21
C VAL A 423 -8.87 -6.42 0.82
N ALA A 424 -8.96 -7.33 -0.16
CA ALA A 424 -8.62 -7.03 -1.54
C ALA A 424 -9.67 -7.63 -2.49
N VAL A 425 -9.94 -6.97 -3.61
CA VAL A 425 -10.84 -7.50 -4.65
C VAL A 425 -10.07 -8.51 -5.50
N TRP A 426 -10.62 -9.74 -5.61
CA TRP A 426 -10.05 -10.79 -6.45
C TRP A 426 -10.53 -10.69 -7.90
N LYS A 427 -9.89 -11.45 -8.79
CA LYS A 427 -10.09 -11.41 -10.24
C LYS A 427 -11.54 -11.66 -10.70
N ASP A 428 -12.26 -12.51 -10.00
CA ASP A 428 -13.66 -12.85 -10.30
C ASP A 428 -14.68 -11.89 -9.66
N GLY A 429 -14.20 -10.87 -8.95
CA GLY A 429 -15.04 -9.91 -8.23
C GLY A 429 -15.44 -10.33 -6.82
N SER A 430 -14.99 -11.49 -6.33
CA SER A 430 -15.02 -11.81 -4.90
C SER A 430 -14.03 -10.96 -4.12
N ILE A 431 -14.07 -10.98 -2.79
CA ILE A 431 -13.04 -10.36 -1.95
C ILE A 431 -12.19 -11.42 -1.26
N LEU A 432 -10.90 -11.12 -1.13
CA LEU A 432 -9.96 -11.86 -0.28
C LEU A 432 -9.82 -11.12 1.04
N VAL A 433 -9.71 -11.88 2.13
CA VAL A 433 -9.51 -11.36 3.49
C VAL A 433 -8.29 -12.07 4.07
N SER A 434 -7.25 -11.34 4.42
CA SER A 434 -6.08 -11.90 5.12
C SER A 434 -6.30 -11.94 6.62
N ASP A 435 -5.65 -12.91 7.26
CA ASP A 435 -5.75 -13.18 8.70
C ASP A 435 -4.38 -13.63 9.22
N ASP A 436 -3.73 -12.79 10.02
CA ASP A 436 -2.39 -13.07 10.57
C ASP A 436 -2.42 -14.00 11.78
N TYR A 437 -3.56 -14.08 12.47
CA TYR A 437 -3.73 -14.95 13.61
C TYR A 437 -3.93 -16.42 13.21
N ALA A 438 -4.81 -16.67 12.25
CA ALA A 438 -5.01 -18.02 11.69
C ALA A 438 -3.95 -18.40 10.66
N GLY A 439 -3.19 -17.43 10.15
CA GLY A 439 -2.22 -17.64 9.07
C GLY A 439 -2.90 -18.07 7.77
N ALA A 440 -3.92 -17.33 7.33
CA ALA A 440 -4.75 -17.70 6.21
C ALA A 440 -5.20 -16.51 5.38
N ILE A 441 -5.66 -16.81 4.18
CA ILE A 441 -6.46 -15.90 3.34
C ILE A 441 -7.79 -16.58 3.08
N TYR A 442 -8.88 -15.86 3.29
CA TYR A 442 -10.24 -16.30 3.02
C TYR A 442 -10.75 -15.65 1.75
N ARG A 443 -11.61 -16.35 1.02
CA ARG A 443 -12.33 -15.78 -0.12
C ARG A 443 -13.81 -15.68 0.23
N ILE A 444 -14.38 -14.47 0.13
CA ILE A 444 -15.81 -14.24 0.28
C ILE A 444 -16.40 -14.00 -1.12
N SER A 445 -17.34 -14.84 -1.53
CA SER A 445 -17.99 -14.81 -2.82
C SER A 445 -19.50 -14.70 -2.69
N TYR A 446 -20.16 -14.20 -3.72
CA TYR A 446 -21.63 -14.10 -3.79
C TYR A 446 -22.19 -15.03 -4.86
N ARG A 447 -23.18 -15.80 -4.49
CA ARG A 447 -24.00 -16.62 -5.40
C ARG A 447 -25.45 -16.47 -4.95
N PRO A 448 -26.33 -15.81 -5.73
CA PRO A 448 -27.73 -15.61 -5.40
C PRO A 448 -28.52 -16.90 -5.31
#